data_48a0472255bd3bf21a5328e32d75e2ae
#
_entry.id   48a0472255bd3bf21a5328e32d75e2ae
#
_cell.length_a   1.000
_cell.length_b   1.000
_cell.length_c   1.000
_cell.angle_alpha   90.00
_cell.angle_beta   90.00
_cell.angle_gamma   90.00
#
_symmetry.space_group_name_H-M   'P 1'
#
loop_
_entity.id
_entity.type
_entity.pdbx_description
1 polymer ?
#
loop_
_entity_poly.entity_id
_entity_poly.type
_entity_poly.pdbx_seq_one_letter_code
_entity_poly.pdbx_strand_id
1 'polypeptide(L)'
;MEILTMENVGLNYQTTESETKAIKNVTFSVRDGEFVALVGPSGCGKTTILSLISGLIKPSCGSIRFGSKEDAKVGYMLQKDTLFEWLTIEKNVLLGAKINKKISREVKEKAYTLLKKYDLWEFKDSYPSELSGGMRQRAALIRTLSLKPDLLLLDEPFSPLDFQTRLAVAEDVFAIIKQEEKTALLVTHDISEAVSLADKIIVLSRRPSVVKRIFDVELAGGPLARRENPAFSDWFDKVWKEVTSEAQDGKRKVSV
;
A
#
# COMPACT_ATOMS: atom_id res chain seq x y z
N MET A 1 -6.03 17.18 7.17
CA MET A 1 -6.63 16.51 8.34
C MET A 1 -6.03 15.10 8.42
N GLU A 2 -5.82 14.52 9.62
CA GLU A 2 -5.32 13.14 9.72
C GLU A 2 -6.46 12.16 9.45
N ILE A 3 -6.23 11.22 8.53
CA ILE A 3 -7.19 10.15 8.20
C ILE A 3 -6.91 8.87 8.99
N LEU A 4 -5.63 8.64 9.33
CA LEU A 4 -5.18 7.49 10.12
C LEU A 4 -4.17 7.96 11.16
N THR A 5 -4.32 7.50 12.39
CA THR A 5 -3.35 7.67 13.47
C THR A 5 -3.10 6.34 14.17
N MET A 6 -1.86 5.92 14.22
CA MET A 6 -1.38 4.80 15.03
C MET A 6 -0.60 5.35 16.21
N GLU A 7 -0.97 4.96 17.44
CA GLU A 7 -0.31 5.42 18.68
C GLU A 7 0.16 4.25 19.53
N ASN A 8 1.48 4.15 19.70
CA ASN A 8 2.14 3.13 20.53
C ASN A 8 1.68 1.70 20.23
N VAL A 9 1.40 1.41 18.95
CA VAL A 9 0.87 0.12 18.53
C VAL A 9 1.93 -0.96 18.64
N GLY A 10 1.58 -2.03 19.34
CA GLY A 10 2.39 -3.23 19.46
C GLY A 10 1.60 -4.49 19.14
N LEU A 11 2.31 -5.52 18.68
CA LEU A 11 1.75 -6.83 18.40
C LEU A 11 2.71 -7.94 18.79
N ASN A 12 2.20 -8.87 19.59
CA ASN A 12 2.86 -10.11 19.96
C ASN A 12 2.05 -11.27 19.37
N TYR A 13 2.71 -12.13 18.60
CA TYR A 13 2.13 -13.41 18.20
C TYR A 13 2.42 -14.43 19.31
N GLN A 14 1.38 -15.07 19.80
CA GLN A 14 1.49 -16.17 20.75
C GLN A 14 1.24 -17.47 20.02
N THR A 15 2.17 -18.40 20.14
CA THR A 15 2.01 -19.79 19.78
C THR A 15 2.04 -20.62 21.08
N THR A 16 1.66 -21.89 21.00
CA THR A 16 1.69 -22.80 22.17
C THR A 16 3.10 -22.94 22.77
N GLU A 17 4.14 -22.66 21.99
CA GLU A 17 5.55 -22.89 22.38
C GLU A 17 6.36 -21.60 22.52
N SER A 18 5.90 -20.46 21.98
CA SER A 18 6.69 -19.23 21.97
C SER A 18 5.85 -17.97 21.83
N GLU A 19 6.39 -16.86 22.34
CA GLU A 19 5.90 -15.51 22.08
C GLU A 19 6.86 -14.80 21.14
N THR A 20 6.36 -14.32 20.01
CA THR A 20 7.14 -13.53 19.05
C THR A 20 6.64 -12.09 19.00
N LYS A 21 7.47 -11.17 19.50
CA LYS A 21 7.19 -9.73 19.36
C LYS A 21 7.42 -9.29 17.92
N ALA A 22 6.34 -9.06 17.20
CA ALA A 22 6.41 -8.63 15.80
C ALA A 22 6.56 -7.11 15.70
N ILE A 23 5.77 -6.37 16.46
CA ILE A 23 5.74 -4.91 16.52
C ILE A 23 5.85 -4.49 17.99
N LYS A 24 6.77 -3.57 18.29
CA LYS A 24 7.02 -3.16 19.67
C LYS A 24 6.29 -1.85 20.03
N ASN A 25 6.46 -0.84 19.22
CA ASN A 25 5.90 0.48 19.43
C ASN A 25 5.96 1.24 18.11
N VAL A 26 4.87 1.22 17.36
CA VAL A 26 4.76 1.94 16.09
C VAL A 26 3.80 3.10 16.28
N THR A 27 4.30 4.31 16.00
CA THR A 27 3.52 5.56 16.08
C THR A 27 3.76 6.37 14.81
N PHE A 28 2.71 6.65 14.06
CA PHE A 28 2.71 7.56 12.91
C PHE A 28 1.28 7.97 12.55
N SER A 29 1.18 9.01 11.71
CA SER A 29 -0.09 9.44 11.14
C SER A 29 -0.01 9.62 9.63
N VAL A 30 -1.17 9.51 8.97
CA VAL A 30 -1.38 9.73 7.54
C VAL A 30 -2.40 10.83 7.37
N ARG A 31 -2.09 11.84 6.55
CA ARG A 31 -3.02 12.94 6.23
C ARG A 31 -3.91 12.57 5.05
N ASP A 32 -5.08 13.20 4.99
CA ASP A 32 -6.00 13.04 3.87
C ASP A 32 -5.34 13.52 2.55
N GLY A 33 -5.46 12.72 1.48
CA GLY A 33 -4.83 12.94 0.18
C GLY A 33 -3.32 12.64 0.11
N GLU A 34 -2.69 12.26 1.23
CA GLU A 34 -1.26 11.93 1.30
C GLU A 34 -0.98 10.55 0.73
N PHE A 35 0.11 10.41 -0.02
CA PHE A 35 0.66 9.13 -0.45
C PHE A 35 1.84 8.78 0.45
N VAL A 36 1.67 7.81 1.34
CA VAL A 36 2.68 7.40 2.33
C VAL A 36 3.29 6.07 1.93
N ALA A 37 4.61 5.93 2.01
CA ALA A 37 5.29 4.65 1.85
C ALA A 37 5.83 4.15 3.19
N LEU A 38 5.66 2.85 3.44
CA LEU A 38 6.22 2.13 4.58
C LEU A 38 7.32 1.20 4.07
N VAL A 39 8.56 1.49 4.42
CA VAL A 39 9.73 0.72 3.98
C VAL A 39 10.47 0.10 5.17
N GLY A 40 11.25 -0.93 4.90
CA GLY A 40 12.08 -1.57 5.92
C GLY A 40 12.50 -2.99 5.50
N PRO A 41 13.38 -3.64 6.27
CA PRO A 41 13.92 -4.96 5.95
C PRO A 41 12.83 -6.01 5.73
N SER A 42 13.16 -7.07 4.98
CA SER A 42 12.26 -8.21 4.82
C SER A 42 11.90 -8.81 6.18
N GLY A 43 10.62 -9.15 6.37
CA GLY A 43 10.12 -9.73 7.61
C GLY A 43 10.00 -8.76 8.79
N CYS A 44 10.22 -7.45 8.61
CA CYS A 44 10.08 -6.47 9.70
C CYS A 44 8.63 -6.22 10.15
N GLY A 45 7.61 -6.67 9.43
CA GLY A 45 6.21 -6.54 9.85
C GLY A 45 5.39 -5.53 9.05
N LYS A 46 5.82 -5.12 7.86
CA LYS A 46 5.08 -4.18 6.99
C LYS A 46 3.65 -4.65 6.69
N THR A 47 3.49 -5.85 6.15
CA THR A 47 2.17 -6.48 5.89
C THR A 47 1.36 -6.67 7.19
N THR A 48 2.04 -6.91 8.31
CA THR A 48 1.40 -6.99 9.64
C THR A 48 0.78 -5.64 10.02
N ILE A 49 1.46 -4.53 9.76
CA ILE A 49 0.93 -3.17 9.99
C ILE A 49 -0.31 -2.93 9.12
N LEU A 50 -0.28 -3.32 7.83
CA LEU A 50 -1.47 -3.23 6.98
C LEU A 50 -2.64 -4.07 7.51
N SER A 51 -2.35 -5.28 8.02
CA SER A 51 -3.37 -6.17 8.62
C SER A 51 -3.97 -5.58 9.90
N LEU A 52 -3.18 -4.86 10.71
CA LEU A 52 -3.66 -4.12 11.88
C LEU A 52 -4.55 -2.95 11.46
N ILE A 53 -4.12 -2.14 10.47
CA ILE A 53 -4.89 -0.98 9.98
C ILE A 53 -6.21 -1.43 9.34
N SER A 54 -6.20 -2.54 8.58
CA SER A 54 -7.41 -3.09 7.96
C SER A 54 -8.37 -3.77 8.96
N GLY A 55 -7.96 -3.93 10.22
CA GLY A 55 -8.77 -4.60 11.25
C GLY A 55 -8.80 -6.14 11.13
N LEU A 56 -7.99 -6.73 10.24
CA LEU A 56 -7.87 -8.19 10.11
C LEU A 56 -7.28 -8.83 11.37
N ILE A 57 -6.39 -8.10 12.06
CA ILE A 57 -5.84 -8.49 13.36
C ILE A 57 -5.94 -7.31 14.34
N LYS A 58 -6.07 -7.61 15.62
CA LYS A 58 -6.13 -6.60 16.68
C LYS A 58 -4.74 -6.36 17.26
N PRO A 59 -4.37 -5.12 17.61
CA PRO A 59 -3.12 -4.84 18.29
C PRO A 59 -3.14 -5.43 19.70
N SER A 60 -1.96 -5.83 20.21
CA SER A 60 -1.78 -6.26 21.60
C SER A 60 -1.76 -5.07 22.57
N CYS A 61 -1.32 -3.90 22.11
CA CYS A 61 -1.34 -2.63 22.84
C CYS A 61 -1.36 -1.45 21.89
N GLY A 62 -1.63 -0.26 22.42
CA GLY A 62 -1.76 0.97 21.63
C GLY A 62 -3.13 1.12 20.99
N SER A 63 -3.28 2.09 20.12
CA SER A 63 -4.54 2.38 19.44
C SER A 63 -4.34 2.73 17.97
N ILE A 64 -5.34 2.38 17.16
CA ILE A 64 -5.45 2.76 15.74
C ILE A 64 -6.76 3.51 15.61
N ARG A 65 -6.69 4.75 15.12
CA ARG A 65 -7.86 5.61 14.96
C ARG A 65 -7.93 6.13 13.54
N PHE A 66 -9.15 6.21 13.03
CA PHE A 66 -9.46 6.83 11.75
C PHE A 66 -10.12 8.18 12.02
N GLY A 67 -9.44 9.27 11.78
CA GLY A 67 -9.88 10.66 11.82
C GLY A 67 -11.22 10.94 12.51
N SER A 68 -12.05 11.77 11.88
CA SER A 68 -13.42 12.06 12.34
C SER A 68 -14.49 11.07 11.83
N LYS A 69 -14.10 10.04 11.06
CA LYS A 69 -15.02 9.04 10.49
C LYS A 69 -14.96 7.77 11.32
N GLU A 70 -15.98 7.56 12.16
CA GLU A 70 -16.12 6.30 12.93
C GLU A 70 -16.17 5.06 12.03
N ASP A 71 -16.69 5.19 10.80
CA ASP A 71 -16.85 4.13 9.80
C ASP A 71 -15.91 4.31 8.58
N ALA A 72 -14.65 4.67 8.80
CA ALA A 72 -13.70 4.81 7.69
C ALA A 72 -13.55 3.50 6.92
N LYS A 73 -13.73 3.59 5.60
CA LYS A 73 -13.62 2.43 4.71
C LYS A 73 -12.18 2.27 4.26
N VAL A 74 -11.62 1.12 4.55
CA VAL A 74 -10.28 0.75 4.12
C VAL A 74 -10.38 -0.16 2.89
N GLY A 75 -9.70 0.22 1.82
CA GLY A 75 -9.52 -0.62 0.64
C GLY A 75 -8.16 -1.31 0.71
N TYR A 76 -8.10 -2.64 0.61
CA TYR A 76 -6.86 -3.39 0.69
C TYR A 76 -6.55 -4.08 -0.64
N MET A 77 -5.44 -3.70 -1.25
CA MET A 77 -4.86 -4.33 -2.42
C MET A 77 -3.67 -5.19 -1.99
N LEU A 78 -3.79 -6.49 -2.13
CA LEU A 78 -2.79 -7.48 -1.75
C LEU A 78 -1.64 -7.53 -2.77
N GLN A 79 -0.52 -8.14 -2.40
CA GLN A 79 0.69 -8.28 -3.21
C GLN A 79 0.43 -8.91 -4.60
N LYS A 80 -0.48 -9.86 -4.70
CA LYS A 80 -1.01 -10.36 -5.97
C LYS A 80 -2.30 -9.62 -6.29
N ASP A 81 -2.64 -9.47 -7.55
CA ASP A 81 -3.89 -8.82 -7.99
C ASP A 81 -5.15 -9.48 -7.39
N THR A 82 -5.04 -10.76 -7.02
CA THR A 82 -6.11 -11.56 -6.42
C THR A 82 -7.45 -11.49 -7.15
N LEU A 83 -7.38 -11.27 -8.48
CA LEU A 83 -8.55 -11.40 -9.32
C LEU A 83 -8.97 -12.87 -9.37
N PHE A 84 -10.28 -13.12 -9.31
CA PHE A 84 -10.81 -14.46 -9.45
C PHE A 84 -10.80 -14.88 -10.92
N GLU A 85 -9.99 -15.86 -11.27
CA GLU A 85 -9.75 -16.31 -12.64
C GLU A 85 -11.03 -16.83 -13.34
N TRP A 86 -12.03 -17.28 -12.58
CA TRP A 86 -13.34 -17.77 -13.10
C TRP A 86 -14.41 -16.67 -13.21
N LEU A 87 -14.06 -15.42 -12.91
CA LEU A 87 -14.93 -14.27 -13.03
C LEU A 87 -14.39 -13.33 -14.11
N THR A 88 -15.29 -12.74 -14.89
CA THR A 88 -14.92 -11.65 -15.79
C THR A 88 -14.42 -10.43 -15.02
N ILE A 89 -13.75 -9.50 -15.69
CA ILE A 89 -13.25 -8.27 -15.09
C ILE A 89 -14.40 -7.45 -14.46
N GLU A 90 -15.54 -7.32 -15.16
CA GLU A 90 -16.72 -6.67 -14.58
C GLU A 90 -17.14 -7.32 -13.26
N LYS A 91 -17.26 -8.66 -13.25
CA LYS A 91 -17.67 -9.41 -12.06
C LYS A 91 -16.66 -9.31 -10.93
N ASN A 92 -15.37 -9.28 -11.25
CA ASN A 92 -14.30 -9.03 -10.28
C ASN A 92 -14.43 -7.64 -9.66
N VAL A 93 -14.62 -6.59 -10.47
CA VAL A 93 -14.75 -5.20 -10.00
C VAL A 93 -15.98 -5.01 -9.11
N LEU A 94 -17.08 -5.66 -9.44
CA LEU A 94 -18.35 -5.57 -8.69
C LEU A 94 -18.42 -6.54 -7.49
N LEU A 95 -17.43 -7.39 -7.28
CA LEU A 95 -17.48 -8.47 -6.29
C LEU A 95 -17.70 -7.96 -4.86
N GLY A 96 -16.97 -6.94 -4.44
CA GLY A 96 -17.09 -6.38 -3.10
C GLY A 96 -18.50 -5.83 -2.81
N ALA A 97 -19.11 -5.18 -3.80
CA ALA A 97 -20.49 -4.71 -3.70
C ALA A 97 -21.49 -5.88 -3.66
N LYS A 98 -21.20 -6.97 -4.39
CA LYS A 98 -22.02 -8.19 -4.38
C LYS A 98 -22.00 -8.87 -3.01
N ILE A 99 -20.83 -9.03 -2.41
CA ILE A 99 -20.66 -9.63 -1.08
C ILE A 99 -21.42 -8.82 -0.03
N ASN A 100 -21.33 -7.51 -0.08
CA ASN A 100 -22.01 -6.61 0.83
C ASN A 100 -23.53 -6.45 0.55
N LYS A 101 -24.07 -7.18 -0.44
CA LYS A 101 -25.48 -7.06 -0.91
C LYS A 101 -25.88 -5.62 -1.27
N LYS A 102 -24.90 -4.78 -1.70
CA LYS A 102 -25.06 -3.35 -2.00
C LYS A 102 -24.82 -3.03 -3.48
N ILE A 103 -25.16 -3.95 -4.40
CA ILE A 103 -25.12 -3.65 -5.84
C ILE A 103 -26.27 -2.70 -6.15
N SER A 104 -26.02 -1.41 -5.99
CA SER A 104 -26.92 -0.36 -6.48
C SER A 104 -26.56 0.02 -7.91
N ARG A 105 -27.48 0.74 -8.58
CA ARG A 105 -27.20 1.37 -9.88
C ARG A 105 -25.99 2.28 -9.81
N GLU A 106 -25.87 3.07 -8.74
CA GLU A 106 -24.76 4.00 -8.50
C GLU A 106 -23.40 3.28 -8.43
N VAL A 107 -23.32 2.13 -7.73
CA VAL A 107 -22.08 1.34 -7.64
C VAL A 107 -21.67 0.79 -9.01
N LYS A 108 -22.63 0.31 -9.81
CA LYS A 108 -22.35 -0.15 -11.18
C LYS A 108 -21.86 1.00 -12.07
N GLU A 109 -22.55 2.14 -12.03
CA GLU A 109 -22.19 3.32 -12.82
C GLU A 109 -20.78 3.82 -12.46
N LYS A 110 -20.41 3.85 -11.16
CA LYS A 110 -19.04 4.20 -10.73
C LYS A 110 -18.03 3.19 -11.24
N ALA A 111 -18.29 1.88 -11.11
CA ALA A 111 -17.40 0.83 -11.62
C ALA A 111 -17.18 0.95 -13.13
N TYR A 112 -18.25 1.18 -13.88
CA TYR A 112 -18.18 1.35 -15.35
C TYR A 112 -17.45 2.63 -15.76
N THR A 113 -17.65 3.71 -15.02
CA THR A 113 -16.91 4.96 -15.22
C THR A 113 -15.41 4.73 -15.01
N LEU A 114 -15.00 4.03 -13.94
CA LEU A 114 -13.61 3.69 -13.69
C LEU A 114 -13.02 2.78 -14.77
N LEU A 115 -13.77 1.74 -15.20
CA LEU A 115 -13.32 0.86 -16.28
C LEU A 115 -13.11 1.61 -17.61
N LYS A 116 -13.98 2.57 -17.93
CA LYS A 116 -13.83 3.42 -19.12
C LYS A 116 -12.67 4.39 -19.00
N LYS A 117 -12.56 5.07 -17.85
CA LYS A 117 -11.57 6.10 -17.57
C LYS A 117 -10.14 5.54 -17.60
N TYR A 118 -9.96 4.26 -17.25
CA TYR A 118 -8.66 3.60 -17.14
C TYR A 118 -8.43 2.48 -18.16
N ASP A 119 -9.08 2.60 -19.34
CA ASP A 119 -8.86 1.78 -20.54
C ASP A 119 -9.07 0.27 -20.34
N LEU A 120 -10.03 -0.10 -19.48
CA LEU A 120 -10.40 -1.51 -19.26
C LEU A 120 -11.83 -1.85 -19.69
N TRP A 121 -12.55 -0.88 -20.29
CA TRP A 121 -13.94 -1.10 -20.68
C TRP A 121 -14.11 -2.19 -21.74
N GLU A 122 -13.25 -2.22 -22.75
CA GLU A 122 -13.29 -3.22 -23.82
C GLU A 122 -13.00 -4.64 -23.32
N PHE A 123 -12.34 -4.74 -22.14
CA PHE A 123 -11.97 -6.00 -21.51
C PHE A 123 -12.89 -6.40 -20.35
N LYS A 124 -14.04 -5.71 -20.16
CA LYS A 124 -14.94 -5.96 -19.03
C LYS A 124 -15.51 -7.38 -18.99
N ASP A 125 -15.70 -7.98 -20.18
CA ASP A 125 -16.22 -9.34 -20.35
C ASP A 125 -15.10 -10.41 -20.44
N SER A 126 -13.83 -10.01 -20.50
CA SER A 126 -12.66 -10.89 -20.51
C SER A 126 -12.38 -11.46 -19.11
N TYR A 127 -11.65 -12.57 -19.08
CA TYR A 127 -11.14 -13.18 -17.84
C TYR A 127 -9.74 -12.65 -17.51
N PRO A 128 -9.29 -12.71 -16.22
CA PRO A 128 -7.97 -12.24 -15.82
C PRO A 128 -6.80 -12.84 -16.61
N SER A 129 -6.90 -14.10 -17.02
CA SER A 129 -5.88 -14.78 -17.83
C SER A 129 -5.66 -14.17 -19.22
N GLU A 130 -6.62 -13.38 -19.72
CA GLU A 130 -6.57 -12.73 -21.04
C GLU A 130 -5.94 -11.31 -20.95
N LEU A 131 -5.62 -10.83 -19.73
CA LEU A 131 -5.09 -9.49 -19.50
C LEU A 131 -3.58 -9.53 -19.26
N SER A 132 -2.90 -8.44 -19.66
CA SER A 132 -1.51 -8.21 -19.25
C SER A 132 -1.40 -7.97 -17.74
N GLY A 133 -0.20 -8.15 -17.17
CA GLY A 133 0.04 -7.91 -15.74
C GLY A 133 -0.37 -6.50 -15.28
N GLY A 134 -0.07 -5.47 -16.09
CA GLY A 134 -0.46 -4.09 -15.80
C GLY A 134 -1.98 -3.89 -15.85
N MET A 135 -2.68 -4.48 -16.81
CA MET A 135 -4.13 -4.45 -16.88
C MET A 135 -4.77 -5.13 -15.67
N ARG A 136 -4.21 -6.25 -15.21
CA ARG A 136 -4.67 -6.96 -14.00
C ARG A 136 -4.51 -6.09 -12.76
N GLN A 137 -3.38 -5.40 -12.60
CA GLN A 137 -3.15 -4.49 -11.47
C GLN A 137 -4.12 -3.31 -11.49
N ARG A 138 -4.37 -2.69 -12.65
CA ARG A 138 -5.40 -1.65 -12.80
C ARG A 138 -6.79 -2.18 -12.46
N ALA A 139 -7.16 -3.37 -12.91
CA ALA A 139 -8.45 -3.99 -12.59
C ALA A 139 -8.61 -4.25 -11.08
N ALA A 140 -7.56 -4.71 -10.40
CA ALA A 140 -7.55 -4.92 -8.95
C ALA A 140 -7.68 -3.59 -8.18
N LEU A 141 -7.03 -2.53 -8.65
CA LEU A 141 -7.18 -1.19 -8.07
C LEU A 141 -8.61 -0.66 -8.28
N ILE A 142 -9.18 -0.78 -9.49
CA ILE A 142 -10.55 -0.37 -9.79
C ILE A 142 -11.55 -1.14 -8.92
N ARG A 143 -11.35 -2.45 -8.72
CA ARG A 143 -12.16 -3.27 -7.80
C ARG A 143 -12.18 -2.66 -6.40
N THR A 144 -11.02 -2.23 -5.90
CA THR A 144 -10.87 -1.63 -4.58
C THR A 144 -11.52 -0.25 -4.53
N LEU A 145 -11.28 0.60 -5.54
CA LEU A 145 -11.84 1.96 -5.65
C LEU A 145 -13.36 1.98 -5.83
N SER A 146 -13.94 0.95 -6.45
CA SER A 146 -15.40 0.86 -6.66
C SER A 146 -16.20 0.88 -5.35
N LEU A 147 -15.56 0.49 -4.23
CA LEU A 147 -16.14 0.51 -2.89
C LEU A 147 -16.06 1.88 -2.21
N LYS A 148 -15.48 2.89 -2.88
CA LYS A 148 -15.27 4.25 -2.36
C LYS A 148 -14.52 4.25 -1.03
N PRO A 149 -13.31 3.66 -0.96
CA PRO A 149 -12.53 3.67 0.27
C PRO A 149 -12.06 5.09 0.62
N ASP A 150 -11.86 5.34 1.92
CA ASP A 150 -11.24 6.55 2.43
C ASP A 150 -9.71 6.42 2.44
N LEU A 151 -9.20 5.21 2.72
CA LEU A 151 -7.77 4.89 2.73
C LEU A 151 -7.51 3.63 1.89
N LEU A 152 -6.53 3.69 0.99
CA LEU A 152 -6.01 2.57 0.22
C LEU A 152 -4.77 1.99 0.90
N LEU A 153 -4.76 0.69 1.17
CA LEU A 153 -3.60 -0.07 1.60
C LEU A 153 -3.08 -0.87 0.40
N LEU A 154 -1.82 -0.67 0.04
CA LEU A 154 -1.18 -1.28 -1.11
C LEU A 154 0.01 -2.13 -0.62
N ASP A 155 -0.10 -3.45 -0.68
CA ASP A 155 0.92 -4.38 -0.19
C ASP A 155 1.77 -4.88 -1.37
N GLU A 156 2.94 -4.28 -1.58
CA GLU A 156 3.89 -4.62 -2.66
C GLU A 156 3.21 -4.78 -4.04
N PRO A 157 2.37 -3.84 -4.49
CA PRO A 157 1.49 -4.03 -5.65
C PRO A 157 2.24 -4.23 -6.96
N PHE A 158 3.51 -3.84 -7.03
CA PHE A 158 4.30 -3.88 -8.26
C PHE A 158 5.32 -5.03 -8.30
N SER A 159 5.49 -5.76 -7.19
CA SER A 159 6.53 -6.81 -7.06
C SER A 159 6.42 -7.96 -8.08
N PRO A 160 5.22 -8.35 -8.58
CA PRO A 160 5.11 -9.42 -9.58
C PRO A 160 5.49 -9.01 -11.00
N LEU A 161 5.77 -7.71 -11.26
CA LEU A 161 5.97 -7.17 -12.59
C LEU A 161 7.46 -7.07 -12.94
N ASP A 162 7.80 -7.24 -14.23
CA ASP A 162 9.13 -6.89 -14.74
C ASP A 162 9.39 -5.39 -14.62
N PHE A 163 10.66 -4.98 -14.75
CA PHE A 163 11.08 -3.62 -14.47
C PHE A 163 10.36 -2.56 -15.32
N GLN A 164 10.20 -2.78 -16.64
CA GLN A 164 9.58 -1.78 -17.52
C GLN A 164 8.07 -1.67 -17.25
N THR A 165 7.39 -2.80 -17.16
CA THR A 165 5.97 -2.85 -16.81
C THR A 165 5.71 -2.22 -15.45
N ARG A 166 6.59 -2.47 -14.48
CA ARG A 166 6.49 -1.91 -13.13
C ARG A 166 6.49 -0.37 -13.13
N LEU A 167 7.39 0.26 -13.89
CA LEU A 167 7.44 1.73 -13.99
C LEU A 167 6.15 2.30 -14.59
N ALA A 168 5.68 1.72 -15.68
CA ALA A 168 4.45 2.18 -16.33
C ALA A 168 3.23 2.01 -15.44
N VAL A 169 3.11 0.85 -14.77
CA VAL A 169 1.98 0.57 -13.86
C VAL A 169 2.04 1.44 -12.60
N ALA A 170 3.24 1.75 -12.08
CA ALA A 170 3.38 2.65 -10.94
C ALA A 170 2.91 4.07 -11.30
N GLU A 171 3.23 4.57 -12.51
CA GLU A 171 2.72 5.85 -13.03
C GLU A 171 1.19 5.83 -13.13
N ASP A 172 0.62 4.78 -13.76
CA ASP A 172 -0.83 4.61 -13.89
C ASP A 172 -1.53 4.60 -12.52
N VAL A 173 -1.04 3.78 -11.59
CA VAL A 173 -1.63 3.64 -10.24
C VAL A 173 -1.55 4.95 -9.47
N PHE A 174 -0.42 5.65 -9.54
CA PHE A 174 -0.26 6.96 -8.91
C PHE A 174 -1.25 7.98 -9.49
N ALA A 175 -1.35 8.06 -10.82
CA ALA A 175 -2.28 8.95 -11.50
C ALA A 175 -3.73 8.65 -11.11
N ILE A 176 -4.11 7.36 -11.05
CA ILE A 176 -5.45 6.93 -10.64
C ILE A 176 -5.76 7.39 -9.21
N ILE A 177 -4.84 7.15 -8.27
CA ILE A 177 -5.01 7.49 -6.85
C ILE A 177 -5.15 9.01 -6.65
N LYS A 178 -4.31 9.80 -7.33
CA LYS A 178 -4.36 11.27 -7.26
C LYS A 178 -5.62 11.83 -7.94
N GLN A 179 -6.03 11.30 -9.11
CA GLN A 179 -7.24 11.74 -9.81
C GLN A 179 -8.55 11.39 -9.07
N GLU A 180 -8.54 10.30 -8.31
CA GLU A 180 -9.68 9.91 -7.47
C GLU A 180 -9.60 10.51 -6.06
N GLU A 181 -8.61 11.41 -5.82
CA GLU A 181 -8.40 12.13 -4.54
C GLU A 181 -8.35 11.15 -3.35
N LYS A 182 -7.57 10.07 -3.47
CA LYS A 182 -7.47 9.05 -2.43
C LYS A 182 -6.18 9.15 -1.64
N THR A 183 -6.29 8.84 -0.37
CA THR A 183 -5.15 8.62 0.51
C THR A 183 -4.63 7.20 0.31
N ALA A 184 -3.30 7.03 0.26
CA ALA A 184 -2.69 5.72 0.06
C ALA A 184 -1.56 5.45 1.06
N LEU A 185 -1.50 4.22 1.57
CA LEU A 185 -0.37 3.69 2.32
C LEU A 185 0.20 2.49 1.55
N LEU A 186 1.37 2.69 0.97
CA LEU A 186 2.12 1.71 0.20
C LEU A 186 3.12 0.98 1.10
N VAL A 187 3.11 -0.32 1.07
CA VAL A 187 4.21 -1.16 1.56
C VAL A 187 5.06 -1.58 0.37
N THR A 188 6.35 -1.33 0.44
CA THR A 188 7.31 -1.81 -0.56
C THR A 188 8.67 -2.08 0.08
N HIS A 189 9.46 -2.94 -0.55
CA HIS A 189 10.88 -3.14 -0.24
C HIS A 189 11.79 -2.39 -1.23
N ASP A 190 11.22 -1.80 -2.28
CA ASP A 190 11.93 -1.00 -3.28
C ASP A 190 11.93 0.48 -2.87
N ILE A 191 13.12 1.00 -2.50
CA ILE A 191 13.30 2.39 -2.09
C ILE A 191 13.04 3.34 -3.26
N SER A 192 13.36 2.93 -4.50
CA SER A 192 13.09 3.74 -5.67
C SER A 192 11.59 3.94 -5.89
N GLU A 193 10.77 2.91 -5.64
CA GLU A 193 9.31 3.04 -5.64
C GLU A 193 8.85 4.01 -4.55
N ALA A 194 9.33 3.84 -3.32
CA ALA A 194 8.95 4.70 -2.20
C ALA A 194 9.25 6.17 -2.49
N VAL A 195 10.46 6.49 -2.97
CA VAL A 195 10.89 7.88 -3.28
C VAL A 195 10.11 8.46 -4.46
N SER A 196 9.80 7.63 -5.49
CA SER A 196 9.07 8.11 -6.66
C SER A 196 7.58 8.35 -6.42
N LEU A 197 6.96 7.60 -5.50
CA LEU A 197 5.51 7.62 -5.29
C LEU A 197 5.08 8.44 -4.07
N ALA A 198 5.85 8.40 -2.98
CA ALA A 198 5.39 8.89 -1.70
C ALA A 198 5.66 10.38 -1.47
N ASP A 199 4.74 11.02 -0.75
CA ASP A 199 4.90 12.35 -0.19
C ASP A 199 5.59 12.23 1.20
N LYS A 200 5.43 11.05 1.87
CA LYS A 200 6.04 10.72 3.15
C LYS A 200 6.55 9.28 3.14
N ILE A 201 7.76 9.06 3.65
CA ILE A 201 8.35 7.71 3.79
C ILE A 201 8.59 7.43 5.27
N ILE A 202 8.04 6.30 5.73
CA ILE A 202 8.21 5.80 7.09
C ILE A 202 9.16 4.60 7.04
N VAL A 203 10.30 4.71 7.71
CA VAL A 203 11.30 3.64 7.78
C VAL A 203 11.12 2.84 9.06
N LEU A 204 10.95 1.54 8.92
CA LEU A 204 10.85 0.60 10.02
C LEU A 204 12.19 -0.08 10.34
N SER A 205 12.39 -0.39 11.61
CA SER A 205 13.49 -1.23 12.09
C SER A 205 13.25 -2.73 11.75
N ARG A 206 14.25 -3.57 12.01
CA ARG A 206 14.05 -5.02 12.10
C ARG A 206 13.09 -5.36 13.23
N ARG A 207 12.57 -6.61 13.18
CA ARG A 207 11.69 -7.15 14.23
C ARG A 207 12.42 -7.23 15.59
N PRO A 208 11.78 -6.81 16.67
CA PRO A 208 10.45 -6.17 16.78
C PRO A 208 10.44 -4.75 16.25
N SER A 209 9.53 -4.47 15.31
CA SER A 209 9.51 -3.21 14.57
C SER A 209 9.20 -2.00 15.44
N VAL A 210 9.93 -0.92 15.16
CA VAL A 210 9.62 0.45 15.57
C VAL A 210 9.78 1.37 14.36
N VAL A 211 9.20 2.55 14.42
CA VAL A 211 9.49 3.60 13.44
C VAL A 211 10.89 4.16 13.74
N LYS A 212 11.82 4.00 12.81
CA LYS A 212 13.17 4.54 12.91
C LYS A 212 13.22 6.01 12.54
N ARG A 213 12.63 6.33 11.38
CA ARG A 213 12.61 7.68 10.83
C ARG A 213 11.41 7.89 9.93
N ILE A 214 10.98 9.13 9.85
CA ILE A 214 9.98 9.61 8.90
C ILE A 214 10.64 10.69 8.06
N PHE A 215 10.47 10.60 6.74
CA PHE A 215 10.93 11.59 5.77
C PHE A 215 9.72 12.19 5.06
N ASP A 216 9.62 13.50 5.02
CA ASP A 216 8.72 14.21 4.12
C ASP A 216 9.48 14.46 2.80
N VAL A 217 8.98 13.90 1.69
CA VAL A 217 9.65 13.92 0.38
C VAL A 217 9.12 15.07 -0.45
N GLU A 218 9.96 16.05 -0.71
CA GLU A 218 9.61 17.25 -1.47
C GLU A 218 10.04 17.09 -2.95
N LEU A 219 9.43 16.14 -3.66
CA LEU A 219 9.61 15.94 -5.10
C LEU A 219 8.29 16.18 -5.83
N ALA A 220 8.28 17.13 -6.75
CA ALA A 220 7.09 17.44 -7.56
C ALA A 220 6.91 16.44 -8.71
N GLY A 221 5.67 16.30 -9.18
CA GLY A 221 5.31 15.50 -10.34
C GLY A 221 4.95 14.05 -10.05
N GLY A 222 4.70 13.28 -11.10
CA GLY A 222 4.46 11.85 -11.06
C GLY A 222 5.74 11.03 -10.88
N PRO A 223 5.63 9.69 -10.72
CA PRO A 223 6.76 8.81 -10.46
C PRO A 223 7.90 8.92 -11.47
N LEU A 224 7.63 9.02 -12.76
CA LEU A 224 8.66 9.18 -13.79
C LEU A 224 9.37 10.53 -13.68
N ALA A 225 8.61 11.62 -13.56
CA ALA A 225 9.17 12.96 -13.40
C ALA A 225 10.02 13.11 -12.13
N ARG A 226 9.59 12.47 -11.02
CA ARG A 226 10.37 12.43 -9.77
C ARG A 226 11.70 11.70 -9.95
N ARG A 227 11.74 10.60 -10.73
CA ARG A 227 12.98 9.85 -11.02
C ARG A 227 13.98 10.63 -11.87
N GLU A 228 13.50 11.52 -12.71
CA GLU A 228 14.34 12.42 -13.53
C GLU A 228 14.83 13.64 -12.74
N ASN A 229 14.26 13.92 -11.57
CA ASN A 229 14.66 15.03 -10.74
C ASN A 229 16.07 14.82 -10.16
N PRO A 230 16.99 15.79 -10.27
CA PRO A 230 18.34 15.67 -9.71
C PRO A 230 18.38 15.33 -8.21
N ALA A 231 17.41 15.79 -7.43
CA ALA A 231 17.32 15.49 -6.00
C ALA A 231 16.84 14.05 -5.68
N PHE A 232 16.43 13.27 -6.68
CA PHE A 232 15.97 11.89 -6.46
C PHE A 232 17.05 11.01 -5.84
N SER A 233 18.29 11.11 -6.35
CA SER A 233 19.43 10.35 -5.83
C SER A 233 19.70 10.66 -4.35
N ASP A 234 19.64 11.93 -3.97
CA ASP A 234 19.85 12.34 -2.57
C ASP A 234 18.78 11.76 -1.64
N TRP A 235 17.51 11.74 -2.08
CA TRP A 235 16.42 11.13 -1.31
C TRP A 235 16.60 9.62 -1.21
N PHE A 236 16.95 8.96 -2.32
CA PHE A 236 17.23 7.53 -2.33
C PHE A 236 18.33 7.18 -1.32
N ASP A 237 19.46 7.89 -1.35
CA ASP A 237 20.61 7.64 -0.47
C ASP A 237 20.27 7.87 1.01
N LYS A 238 19.49 8.91 1.33
CA LYS A 238 19.02 9.17 2.70
C LYS A 238 18.18 8.01 3.22
N VAL A 239 17.21 7.55 2.45
CA VAL A 239 16.33 6.43 2.83
C VAL A 239 17.09 5.11 2.90
N TRP A 240 17.94 4.84 1.89
CA TRP A 240 18.80 3.66 1.84
C TRP A 240 19.70 3.53 3.07
N LYS A 241 20.39 4.61 3.44
CA LYS A 241 21.25 4.68 4.62
C LYS A 241 20.47 4.33 5.88
N GLU A 242 19.25 4.84 6.03
CA GLU A 242 18.42 4.59 7.19
C GLU A 242 17.94 3.13 7.26
N VAL A 243 17.52 2.56 6.11
CA VAL A 243 17.09 1.15 6.03
C VAL A 243 18.24 0.20 6.33
N THR A 244 19.49 0.52 5.88
CA THR A 244 20.64 -0.37 5.96
C THR A 244 21.49 -0.21 7.22
N SER A 245 21.35 0.90 7.97
CA SER A 245 22.19 1.22 9.14
C SER A 245 22.23 0.12 10.21
N GLU A 246 21.15 -0.64 10.41
CA GLU A 246 21.13 -1.76 11.35
C GLU A 246 21.81 -3.05 10.84
N ALA A 247 22.03 -3.18 9.52
CA ALA A 247 22.70 -4.36 8.98
C ALA A 247 24.18 -4.42 9.39
N GLN A 248 24.78 -3.28 9.71
CA GLN A 248 26.19 -3.16 10.15
C GLN A 248 26.35 -3.45 11.65
N ASP A 249 25.40 -3.07 12.48
CA ASP A 249 25.46 -3.32 13.94
C ASP A 249 25.26 -4.79 14.31
N GLY A 250 24.45 -5.52 13.53
CA GLY A 250 24.22 -6.96 13.71
C GLY A 250 25.44 -7.83 13.36
N LYS A 251 26.29 -7.40 12.40
CA LYS A 251 27.52 -8.11 12.03
C LYS A 251 28.65 -7.93 13.04
N ARG A 252 28.67 -6.84 13.79
CA ARG A 252 29.68 -6.59 14.86
C ARG A 252 29.44 -7.39 16.13
N LYS A 253 28.23 -7.92 16.36
CA LYS A 253 27.88 -8.72 17.55
C LYS A 253 28.07 -10.22 17.38
N VAL A 254 28.44 -10.70 16.19
CA VAL A 254 28.68 -12.15 15.92
C VAL A 254 30.17 -12.47 15.78
N SER A 255 31.04 -11.51 15.98
CA SER A 255 32.52 -11.68 15.94
C SER A 255 33.11 -11.40 17.32
N VAL A 256 32.73 -12.19 18.33
CA VAL A 256 33.45 -12.37 19.60
C VAL A 256 33.25 -13.80 20.06
#